data_f64731341841788256bcc46447fc363a
#
_entry.id   f64731341841788256bcc46447fc363a
#
_cell.length_a   1.000
_cell.length_b   1.000
_cell.length_c   1.000
_cell.angle_alpha   90.00
_cell.angle_beta   90.00
_cell.angle_gamma   90.00
#
_symmetry.space_group_name_H-M   'P 1'
#
loop_
_entity.id
_entity.type
_entity.pdbx_description
1 polymer ?
#
loop_
_entity_poly.entity_id
_entity_poly.type
_entity_poly.pdbx_seq_one_letter_code
_entity_poly.pdbx_strand_id
1 'polypeptide(L)'
;MRKKTKIVVTISDRNCEPELIQELFDNGMNLVRLNTAHQDCEGSLKVINNIRKVSDKIAILVDTKGPEIRITSVEKNFEVKKNEIVKIKGDPEKVSSRECIYITYKNLVDDLTINSKILIDDGSIELTTIEKKDDYLICRVENDGIVEGKKSINIPYTNINLPALSPKDIEYINFAIEHDLDFIA
;
A
#
# COMPACT_ATOMS: atom_id res chain seq x y z
N MET A 1 31.85 -20.46 6.61
CA MET A 1 31.19 -19.52 7.56
C MET A 1 29.70 -19.56 7.28
N ARG A 2 28.84 -19.77 8.29
CA ARG A 2 27.40 -19.83 8.07
C ARG A 2 26.88 -18.40 7.81
N LYS A 3 26.29 -18.15 6.64
CA LYS A 3 25.67 -16.86 6.28
C LYS A 3 24.57 -16.49 7.28
N LYS A 4 24.67 -15.33 7.93
CA LYS A 4 23.71 -14.83 8.91
C LYS A 4 22.56 -14.07 8.26
N THR A 5 22.86 -13.25 7.23
CA THR A 5 21.88 -12.47 6.50
C THR A 5 21.01 -13.39 5.64
N LYS A 6 19.70 -13.22 5.71
CA LYS A 6 18.74 -13.90 4.84
C LYS A 6 18.45 -13.06 3.60
N ILE A 7 18.31 -13.71 2.45
CA ILE A 7 17.92 -13.07 1.21
C ILE A 7 16.45 -13.35 0.99
N VAL A 8 15.67 -12.27 0.88
CA VAL A 8 14.25 -12.29 0.54
C VAL A 8 14.11 -11.81 -0.90
N VAL A 9 13.41 -12.58 -1.73
CA VAL A 9 13.15 -12.22 -3.14
C VAL A 9 11.66 -12.13 -3.35
N THR A 10 11.19 -11.02 -3.93
CA THR A 10 9.78 -10.91 -4.33
C THR A 10 9.61 -11.54 -5.71
N ILE A 11 8.72 -12.53 -5.81
CA ILE A 11 8.39 -13.22 -7.05
C ILE A 11 6.90 -13.03 -7.35
N SER A 12 6.56 -12.75 -8.61
CA SER A 12 5.19 -12.67 -9.10
C SER A 12 4.89 -13.83 -10.06
N ASP A 13 3.62 -14.07 -10.32
CA ASP A 13 3.10 -15.06 -11.27
C ASP A 13 3.57 -14.86 -12.72
N ARG A 14 4.04 -13.66 -13.05
CA ARG A 14 4.56 -13.31 -14.39
C ARG A 14 5.96 -13.85 -14.66
N ASN A 15 6.74 -14.05 -13.61
CA ASN A 15 8.12 -14.51 -13.72
C ASN A 15 8.44 -15.42 -12.53
N CYS A 16 7.93 -16.64 -12.57
CA CYS A 16 8.03 -17.63 -11.48
C CYS A 16 8.38 -19.04 -12.00
N GLU A 17 9.09 -19.13 -13.11
CA GLU A 17 9.48 -20.43 -13.66
C GLU A 17 10.43 -21.16 -12.71
N PRO A 18 10.29 -22.51 -12.58
CA PRO A 18 11.11 -23.30 -11.66
C PRO A 18 12.62 -23.11 -11.86
N GLU A 19 13.06 -22.90 -13.09
CA GLU A 19 14.47 -22.69 -13.42
C GLU A 19 15.02 -21.41 -12.80
N LEU A 20 14.26 -20.31 -12.87
CA LEU A 20 14.60 -19.05 -12.21
C LEU A 20 14.65 -19.20 -10.69
N ILE A 21 13.66 -19.89 -10.12
CA ILE A 21 13.59 -20.12 -8.66
C ILE A 21 14.77 -20.97 -8.21
N GLN A 22 15.16 -21.99 -8.99
CA GLN A 22 16.34 -22.81 -8.71
C GLN A 22 17.62 -21.98 -8.75
N GLU A 23 17.80 -21.14 -9.77
CA GLU A 23 18.99 -20.27 -9.87
C GLU A 23 19.08 -19.32 -8.67
N LEU A 24 17.96 -18.69 -8.26
CA LEU A 24 17.91 -17.83 -7.08
C LEU A 24 18.24 -18.59 -5.80
N PHE A 25 17.73 -19.81 -5.65
CA PHE A 25 17.99 -20.67 -4.50
C PHE A 25 19.46 -21.08 -4.40
N ASP A 26 20.07 -21.49 -5.51
CA ASP A 26 21.50 -21.88 -5.60
C ASP A 26 22.40 -20.69 -5.29
N ASN A 27 21.98 -19.47 -5.64
CA ASN A 27 22.64 -18.21 -5.30
C ASN A 27 22.31 -17.68 -3.89
N GLY A 28 21.59 -18.48 -3.09
CA GLY A 28 21.43 -18.26 -1.65
C GLY A 28 20.18 -17.52 -1.24
N MET A 29 19.14 -17.48 -2.08
CA MET A 29 17.79 -17.08 -1.66
C MET A 29 17.32 -17.98 -0.52
N ASN A 30 16.68 -17.42 0.47
CA ASN A 30 16.16 -18.14 1.63
C ASN A 30 14.63 -18.11 1.69
N LEU A 31 14.03 -17.05 1.15
CA LEU A 31 12.61 -16.79 1.31
C LEU A 31 12.07 -16.07 0.08
N VAL A 32 10.90 -16.50 -0.37
CA VAL A 32 10.11 -15.79 -1.38
C VAL A 32 9.02 -14.97 -0.71
N ARG A 33 8.92 -13.70 -1.08
CA ARG A 33 7.85 -12.78 -0.66
C ARG A 33 6.80 -12.70 -1.77
N LEU A 34 5.56 -13.03 -1.44
CA LEU A 34 4.38 -12.83 -2.27
C LEU A 34 3.73 -11.49 -1.90
N ASN A 35 3.72 -10.54 -2.84
CA ASN A 35 3.13 -9.22 -2.61
C ASN A 35 1.65 -9.22 -3.01
N THR A 36 0.76 -9.26 -2.03
CA THR A 36 -0.69 -9.34 -2.25
C THR A 36 -1.30 -8.08 -2.87
N ALA A 37 -0.59 -6.95 -2.87
CA ALA A 37 -1.06 -5.72 -3.50
C ALA A 37 -1.25 -5.86 -5.03
N HIS A 38 -0.44 -6.71 -5.67
CA HIS A 38 -0.34 -6.83 -7.13
C HIS A 38 -0.68 -8.22 -7.66
N GLN A 39 -1.07 -9.15 -6.79
CA GLN A 39 -1.30 -10.54 -7.13
C GLN A 39 -2.60 -11.02 -6.48
N ASP A 40 -3.27 -11.96 -7.10
CA ASP A 40 -4.42 -12.67 -6.52
C ASP A 40 -4.01 -14.06 -5.98
N CYS A 41 -4.95 -14.76 -5.36
CA CYS A 41 -4.70 -16.08 -4.79
C CYS A 41 -4.33 -17.12 -5.85
N GLU A 42 -4.91 -17.06 -7.05
CA GLU A 42 -4.60 -17.98 -8.15
C GLU A 42 -3.15 -17.79 -8.64
N GLY A 43 -2.75 -16.55 -8.90
CA GLY A 43 -1.36 -16.23 -9.24
C GLY A 43 -0.37 -16.61 -8.15
N SER A 44 -0.74 -16.39 -6.88
CA SER A 44 0.06 -16.79 -5.72
C SER A 44 0.22 -18.30 -5.64
N LEU A 45 -0.85 -19.07 -5.89
CA LEU A 45 -0.80 -20.54 -5.91
C LEU A 45 0.12 -21.07 -6.99
N LYS A 46 0.12 -20.46 -8.19
CA LYS A 46 1.07 -20.81 -9.26
C LYS A 46 2.53 -20.65 -8.78
N VAL A 47 2.85 -19.54 -8.13
CA VAL A 47 4.20 -19.29 -7.60
C VAL A 47 4.56 -20.33 -6.53
N ILE A 48 3.67 -20.58 -5.57
CA ILE A 48 3.85 -21.57 -4.50
C ILE A 48 4.15 -22.95 -5.07
N ASN A 49 3.34 -23.40 -6.02
CA ASN A 49 3.52 -24.70 -6.66
C ASN A 49 4.87 -24.82 -7.36
N ASN A 50 5.35 -23.75 -8.00
CA ASN A 50 6.65 -23.76 -8.65
C ASN A 50 7.81 -23.72 -7.63
N ILE A 51 7.67 -23.00 -6.51
CA ILE A 51 8.63 -23.03 -5.41
C ILE A 51 8.76 -24.44 -4.82
N ARG A 52 7.65 -25.10 -4.55
CA ARG A 52 7.63 -26.47 -3.96
C ARG A 52 8.19 -27.54 -4.90
N LYS A 53 8.11 -27.35 -6.25
CA LYS A 53 8.83 -28.19 -7.21
C LYS A 53 10.35 -28.07 -7.08
N VAL A 54 10.85 -26.92 -6.68
CA VAL A 54 12.29 -26.67 -6.52
C VAL A 54 12.78 -27.16 -5.14
N SER A 55 12.14 -26.70 -4.06
CA SER A 55 12.55 -27.12 -2.72
C SER A 55 11.53 -26.72 -1.64
N ASP A 56 11.27 -27.66 -0.71
CA ASP A 56 10.50 -27.39 0.51
C ASP A 56 11.28 -26.54 1.54
N LYS A 57 12.57 -26.30 1.30
CA LYS A 57 13.39 -25.47 2.20
C LYS A 57 13.30 -23.98 1.93
N ILE A 58 12.67 -23.59 0.83
CA ILE A 58 12.43 -22.18 0.50
C ILE A 58 11.22 -21.72 1.30
N ALA A 59 11.43 -20.83 2.26
CA ALA A 59 10.35 -20.25 3.03
C ALA A 59 9.51 -19.31 2.16
N ILE A 60 8.19 -19.22 2.45
CA ILE A 60 7.25 -18.38 1.74
C ILE A 60 6.61 -17.40 2.71
N LEU A 61 6.66 -16.11 2.40
CA LEU A 61 6.06 -15.03 3.15
C LEU A 61 4.96 -14.38 2.31
N VAL A 62 3.77 -14.31 2.88
CA VAL A 62 2.67 -13.49 2.38
C VAL A 62 2.77 -12.11 3.00
N ASP A 63 2.93 -11.09 2.17
CA ASP A 63 2.97 -9.70 2.60
C ASP A 63 1.60 -9.07 2.31
N THR A 64 0.82 -8.88 3.38
CA THR A 64 -0.52 -8.29 3.31
C THR A 64 -0.40 -6.78 3.10
N LYS A 65 -1.35 -6.22 2.36
CA LYS A 65 -1.33 -4.80 2.04
C LYS A 65 -1.76 -3.93 3.23
N GLY A 66 -2.65 -4.45 4.06
CA GLY A 66 -3.37 -3.66 5.05
C GLY A 66 -4.36 -2.65 4.44
N PRO A 67 -5.18 -2.03 5.26
CA PRO A 67 -6.04 -0.93 4.85
C PRO A 67 -5.19 0.31 4.56
N GLU A 68 -5.33 0.88 3.37
CA GLU A 68 -4.60 2.09 2.95
C GLU A 68 -5.56 3.22 2.61
N ILE A 69 -5.15 4.43 3.00
CA ILE A 69 -5.78 5.65 2.49
C ILE A 69 -5.05 6.07 1.22
N ARG A 70 -5.79 6.35 0.17
CA ARG A 70 -5.24 6.79 -1.12
C ARG A 70 -6.03 7.95 -1.69
N ILE A 71 -5.37 8.76 -2.50
CA ILE A 71 -6.07 9.67 -3.43
C ILE A 71 -6.91 8.82 -4.38
N THR A 72 -8.12 9.24 -4.68
CA THR A 72 -8.97 8.63 -5.72
C THR A 72 -8.33 8.81 -7.11
N SER A 73 -8.99 8.35 -8.17
CA SER A 73 -8.55 8.70 -9.52
C SER A 73 -8.53 10.22 -9.72
N VAL A 74 -7.63 10.72 -10.56
CA VAL A 74 -7.56 12.14 -10.95
C VAL A 74 -7.94 12.27 -12.41
N GLU A 75 -8.68 13.32 -12.75
CA GLU A 75 -9.01 13.62 -14.16
C GLU A 75 -7.73 13.89 -14.96
N LYS A 76 -6.85 14.70 -14.39
CA LYS A 76 -5.54 15.05 -14.92
C LYS A 76 -4.62 15.42 -13.74
N ASN A 77 -3.38 14.94 -13.75
CA ASN A 77 -2.38 15.33 -12.78
C ASN A 77 -2.22 16.86 -12.75
N PHE A 78 -2.10 17.46 -11.58
CA PHE A 78 -1.99 18.88 -11.40
C PHE A 78 -0.93 19.28 -10.38
N GLU A 79 -0.27 20.39 -10.64
CA GLU A 79 0.72 20.93 -9.70
C GLU A 79 0.05 21.67 -8.54
N VAL A 80 0.65 21.56 -7.38
CA VAL A 80 0.35 22.39 -6.21
C VAL A 80 1.63 23.09 -5.75
N LYS A 81 1.51 24.31 -5.26
CA LYS A 81 2.63 25.14 -4.83
C LYS A 81 2.58 25.41 -3.33
N LYS A 82 3.74 25.59 -2.74
CA LYS A 82 3.85 25.96 -1.32
C LYS A 82 3.00 27.19 -1.01
N ASN A 83 2.29 27.12 0.12
CA ASN A 83 1.29 28.09 0.59
C ASN A 83 -0.02 28.14 -0.21
N GLU A 84 -0.18 27.34 -1.25
CA GLU A 84 -1.48 27.19 -1.92
C GLU A 84 -2.50 26.56 -0.96
N ILE A 85 -3.77 26.93 -1.14
CA ILE A 85 -4.88 26.38 -0.35
C ILE A 85 -5.63 25.36 -1.22
N VAL A 86 -5.77 24.16 -0.68
CA VAL A 86 -6.48 23.05 -1.34
C VAL A 86 -7.60 22.52 -0.45
N LYS A 87 -8.63 21.98 -1.09
CA LYS A 87 -9.70 21.25 -0.40
C LYS A 87 -9.40 19.76 -0.45
N ILE A 88 -9.65 19.06 0.66
CA ILE A 88 -9.56 17.61 0.71
C ILE A 88 -10.82 17.03 1.38
N LYS A 89 -11.35 15.95 0.83
CA LYS A 89 -12.58 15.31 1.31
C LYS A 89 -12.49 13.79 1.22
N GLY A 90 -13.06 13.11 2.19
CA GLY A 90 -13.23 11.66 2.20
C GLY A 90 -14.44 11.22 1.37
N ASP A 91 -14.23 10.88 0.09
CA ASP A 91 -15.28 10.37 -0.78
C ASP A 91 -14.65 9.44 -1.85
N PRO A 92 -14.68 8.11 -1.64
CA PRO A 92 -14.03 7.14 -2.53
C PRO A 92 -14.65 7.06 -3.93
N GLU A 93 -15.89 7.54 -4.12
CA GLU A 93 -16.62 7.45 -5.39
C GLU A 93 -16.37 8.66 -6.31
N LYS A 94 -15.72 9.70 -5.79
CA LYS A 94 -15.45 10.93 -6.53
C LYS A 94 -14.06 10.90 -7.17
N VAL A 95 -13.96 11.59 -8.32
CA VAL A 95 -12.70 11.80 -9.04
C VAL A 95 -12.08 13.10 -8.55
N SER A 96 -10.81 13.06 -8.17
CA SER A 96 -10.06 14.22 -7.70
C SER A 96 -9.76 15.19 -8.83
N SER A 97 -9.78 16.47 -8.52
CA SER A 97 -9.44 17.57 -9.41
C SER A 97 -8.72 18.67 -8.63
N ARG A 98 -8.33 19.75 -9.35
CA ARG A 98 -7.74 20.93 -8.69
C ARG A 98 -8.71 21.63 -7.73
N GLU A 99 -10.02 21.45 -7.90
CA GLU A 99 -11.04 22.03 -7.01
C GLU A 99 -11.14 21.31 -5.68
N CYS A 100 -10.99 19.96 -5.69
CA CYS A 100 -11.04 19.14 -4.49
C CYS A 100 -10.27 17.84 -4.69
N ILE A 101 -9.40 17.52 -3.75
CA ILE A 101 -8.71 16.23 -3.65
C ILE A 101 -9.63 15.28 -2.87
N TYR A 102 -10.06 14.20 -3.52
CA TYR A 102 -10.83 13.16 -2.87
C TYR A 102 -9.94 11.99 -2.45
N ILE A 103 -10.26 11.41 -1.29
CA ILE A 103 -9.51 10.27 -0.76
C ILE A 103 -10.44 9.11 -0.40
N THR A 104 -9.89 7.92 -0.30
CA THR A 104 -10.65 6.69 -0.03
C THR A 104 -11.19 6.59 1.41
N TYR A 105 -10.73 7.44 2.34
CA TYR A 105 -11.13 7.43 3.73
C TYR A 105 -12.29 8.38 4.00
N LYS A 106 -13.49 7.83 4.24
CA LYS A 106 -14.73 8.60 4.40
C LYS A 106 -14.75 9.48 5.65
N ASN A 107 -14.20 9.00 6.77
CA ASN A 107 -14.27 9.70 8.06
C ASN A 107 -13.15 10.74 8.24
N LEU A 108 -12.53 11.19 7.14
CA LEU A 108 -11.42 12.14 7.19
C LEU A 108 -11.71 13.37 8.04
N VAL A 109 -12.88 13.96 7.82
CA VAL A 109 -13.28 15.20 8.52
C VAL A 109 -13.48 14.93 10.00
N ASP A 110 -14.06 13.80 10.36
CA ASP A 110 -14.36 13.48 11.78
C ASP A 110 -13.07 13.26 12.58
N ASP A 111 -12.12 12.54 12.02
CA ASP A 111 -10.91 12.11 12.70
C ASP A 111 -9.80 13.18 12.73
N LEU A 112 -9.78 14.11 11.77
CA LEU A 112 -8.74 15.14 11.70
C LEU A 112 -9.15 16.42 12.41
N THR A 113 -8.12 17.06 12.98
CA THR A 113 -8.24 18.36 13.65
C THR A 113 -7.44 19.43 12.90
N ILE A 114 -7.62 20.70 13.29
CA ILE A 114 -6.77 21.77 12.81
C ILE A 114 -5.31 21.47 13.21
N ASN A 115 -4.37 21.76 12.33
CA ASN A 115 -2.95 21.45 12.39
C ASN A 115 -2.60 19.96 12.17
N SER A 116 -3.55 19.07 11.86
CA SER A 116 -3.22 17.73 11.40
C SER A 116 -2.43 17.79 10.10
N LYS A 117 -1.40 16.92 9.99
CA LYS A 117 -0.59 16.77 8.79
C LYS A 117 -1.13 15.65 7.92
N ILE A 118 -1.13 15.87 6.61
CA ILE A 118 -1.50 14.87 5.61
C ILE A 118 -0.31 14.77 4.65
N LEU A 119 0.28 13.59 4.55
CA LEU A 119 1.41 13.29 3.68
C LEU A 119 0.90 12.48 2.47
N ILE A 120 1.19 12.96 1.28
CA ILE A 120 0.83 12.33 0.01
C ILE A 120 2.11 11.77 -0.60
N ASP A 121 2.02 10.52 -1.16
CA ASP A 121 3.12 9.84 -1.84
C ASP A 121 4.39 9.82 -0.99
N ASP A 122 4.28 9.18 0.18
CA ASP A 122 5.35 9.04 1.18
C ASP A 122 5.99 10.39 1.63
N GLY A 123 5.20 11.47 1.56
CA GLY A 123 5.63 12.80 1.97
C GLY A 123 6.19 13.66 0.83
N SER A 124 6.06 13.23 -0.42
CA SER A 124 6.37 14.06 -1.60
C SER A 124 5.58 15.36 -1.60
N ILE A 125 4.36 15.35 -1.06
CA ILE A 125 3.54 16.53 -0.77
C ILE A 125 3.10 16.46 0.69
N GLU A 126 3.31 17.54 1.43
CA GLU A 126 2.82 17.72 2.79
C GLU A 126 1.72 18.78 2.79
N LEU A 127 0.60 18.46 3.42
CA LEU A 127 -0.51 19.38 3.67
C LEU A 127 -0.71 19.56 5.17
N THR A 128 -1.08 20.77 5.59
CA THR A 128 -1.50 21.07 6.97
C THR A 128 -2.95 21.53 6.97
N THR A 129 -3.79 20.91 7.78
CA THR A 129 -5.18 21.30 7.95
C THR A 129 -5.26 22.65 8.65
N ILE A 130 -5.84 23.67 7.99
CA ILE A 130 -6.00 25.03 8.53
C ILE A 130 -7.43 25.36 8.94
N GLU A 131 -8.41 24.69 8.32
CA GLU A 131 -9.82 24.87 8.64
C GLU A 131 -10.58 23.56 8.42
N LYS A 132 -11.56 23.32 9.27
CA LYS A 132 -12.47 22.16 9.19
C LYS A 132 -13.87 22.67 8.88
N LYS A 133 -14.48 22.17 7.80
CA LYS A 133 -15.87 22.38 7.41
C LYS A 133 -16.69 21.13 7.72
N ASP A 134 -17.99 21.18 7.50
CA ASP A 134 -18.89 20.06 7.82
C ASP A 134 -18.54 18.78 7.07
N ASP A 135 -18.08 18.88 5.80
CA ASP A 135 -17.84 17.72 4.93
C ASP A 135 -16.50 17.72 4.19
N TYR A 136 -15.64 18.72 4.43
CA TYR A 136 -14.29 18.78 3.85
C TYR A 136 -13.31 19.54 4.75
N LEU A 137 -12.04 19.35 4.50
CA LEU A 137 -10.95 20.09 5.13
C LEU A 137 -10.36 21.10 4.15
N ILE A 138 -9.96 22.27 4.67
CA ILE A 138 -9.13 23.23 3.96
C ILE A 138 -7.71 23.05 4.47
N CYS A 139 -6.79 22.81 3.55
CA CYS A 139 -5.40 22.52 3.86
C CYS A 139 -4.48 23.50 3.14
N ARG A 140 -3.39 23.88 3.81
CA ARG A 140 -2.27 24.60 3.22
C ARG A 140 -1.25 23.59 2.71
N VAL A 141 -0.74 23.82 1.52
CA VAL A 141 0.36 23.07 0.93
C VAL A 141 1.68 23.55 1.52
N GLU A 142 2.51 22.65 2.05
CA GLU A 142 3.78 23.00 2.70
C GLU A 142 4.99 22.97 1.76
N ASN A 143 4.89 22.22 0.65
CA ASN A 143 5.94 22.13 -0.37
C ASN A 143 5.34 21.93 -1.77
N ASP A 144 6.09 22.30 -2.81
CA ASP A 144 5.69 22.09 -4.20
C ASP A 144 5.60 20.61 -4.54
N GLY A 145 4.64 20.23 -5.40
CA GLY A 145 4.50 18.85 -5.85
C GLY A 145 3.45 18.68 -6.95
N ILE A 146 3.31 17.44 -7.42
CA ILE A 146 2.31 17.04 -8.42
C ILE A 146 1.34 16.06 -7.77
N VAL A 147 0.07 16.41 -7.74
CA VAL A 147 -1.00 15.51 -7.29
C VAL A 147 -1.34 14.54 -8.39
N GLU A 148 -1.19 13.26 -8.08
CA GLU A 148 -1.48 12.13 -8.96
C GLU A 148 -2.50 11.19 -8.32
N GLY A 149 -3.27 10.50 -9.13
CA GLY A 149 -4.27 9.54 -8.64
C GLY A 149 -3.64 8.30 -8.02
N LYS A 150 -4.38 7.70 -7.08
CA LYS A 150 -4.02 6.44 -6.40
C LYS A 150 -2.77 6.48 -5.53
N LYS A 151 -2.18 7.66 -5.31
CA LYS A 151 -1.04 7.84 -4.40
C LYS A 151 -1.46 7.60 -2.94
N SER A 152 -0.54 7.06 -2.16
CA SER A 152 -0.73 6.81 -0.72
C SER A 152 -0.95 8.10 0.06
N ILE A 153 -1.71 8.01 1.14
CA ILE A 153 -1.90 9.08 2.12
C ILE A 153 -1.55 8.54 3.50
N ASN A 154 -0.66 9.24 4.17
CA ASN A 154 -0.32 9.01 5.56
C ASN A 154 -0.73 10.22 6.39
N ILE A 155 -1.32 9.96 7.56
CA ILE A 155 -1.77 10.99 8.50
C ILE A 155 -1.06 10.73 9.83
N PRO A 156 0.17 11.24 10.02
CA PRO A 156 0.94 10.98 11.22
C PRO A 156 0.29 11.63 12.45
N TYR A 157 0.50 11.03 13.60
CA TYR A 157 0.05 11.53 14.91
C TYR A 157 -1.47 11.65 15.08
N THR A 158 -2.25 11.03 14.20
CA THR A 158 -3.71 11.03 14.27
C THR A 158 -4.20 9.58 14.36
N ASN A 159 -5.10 9.29 15.28
CA ASN A 159 -5.77 8.00 15.34
C ASN A 159 -6.80 7.92 14.22
N ILE A 160 -6.49 7.14 13.20
CA ILE A 160 -7.38 6.88 12.08
C ILE A 160 -8.19 5.62 12.38
N ASN A 161 -9.50 5.71 12.29
CA ASN A 161 -10.41 4.59 12.55
C ASN A 161 -10.52 3.67 11.32
N LEU A 162 -9.40 3.07 10.92
CA LEU A 162 -9.37 2.03 9.90
C LEU A 162 -9.45 0.64 10.56
N PRO A 163 -10.07 -0.35 9.91
CA PRO A 163 -10.01 -1.72 10.36
C PRO A 163 -8.55 -2.19 10.35
N ALA A 164 -8.16 -3.06 11.29
CA ALA A 164 -6.78 -3.59 11.31
C ALA A 164 -6.45 -4.44 10.08
N LEU A 165 -7.45 -5.13 9.53
CA LEU A 165 -7.34 -6.00 8.36
C LEU A 165 -8.39 -5.61 7.32
N SER A 166 -8.01 -5.60 6.05
CA SER A 166 -8.95 -5.50 4.95
C SER A 166 -9.60 -6.87 4.66
N PRO A 167 -10.73 -6.93 3.94
CA PRO A 167 -11.29 -8.20 3.48
C PRO A 167 -10.29 -9.04 2.67
N LYS A 168 -9.45 -8.39 1.87
CA LYS A 168 -8.39 -9.06 1.10
C LYS A 168 -7.28 -9.64 2.00
N ASP A 169 -6.93 -8.95 3.08
CA ASP A 169 -5.95 -9.47 4.04
C ASP A 169 -6.49 -10.74 4.72
N ILE A 170 -7.78 -10.75 5.11
CA ILE A 170 -8.43 -11.93 5.70
C ILE A 170 -8.43 -13.10 4.71
N GLU A 171 -8.74 -12.85 3.43
CA GLU A 171 -8.66 -13.85 2.37
C GLU A 171 -7.25 -14.45 2.28
N TYR A 172 -6.21 -13.62 2.24
CA TYR A 172 -4.84 -14.07 2.16
C TYR A 172 -4.32 -14.75 3.43
N ILE A 173 -4.80 -14.37 4.60
CA ILE A 173 -4.50 -15.07 5.85
C ILE A 173 -5.04 -16.50 5.80
N ASN A 174 -6.30 -16.67 5.39
CA ASN A 174 -6.90 -17.99 5.23
C ASN A 174 -6.17 -18.81 4.15
N PHE A 175 -5.86 -18.20 3.02
CA PHE A 175 -5.06 -18.82 1.97
C PHE A 175 -3.68 -19.29 2.46
N ALA A 176 -2.99 -18.47 3.27
CA ALA A 176 -1.70 -18.83 3.83
C ALA A 176 -1.78 -20.02 4.79
N ILE A 177 -2.84 -20.10 5.58
CA ILE A 177 -3.11 -21.23 6.48
C ILE A 177 -3.42 -22.51 5.67
N GLU A 178 -4.28 -22.40 4.67
CA GLU A 178 -4.69 -23.54 3.82
C GLU A 178 -3.50 -24.15 3.06
N HIS A 179 -2.55 -23.33 2.65
CA HIS A 179 -1.38 -23.76 1.89
C HIS A 179 -0.09 -23.93 2.72
N ASP A 180 -0.19 -23.92 4.05
CA ASP A 180 0.91 -24.14 4.98
C ASP A 180 2.12 -23.24 4.66
N LEU A 181 1.88 -21.93 4.58
CA LEU A 181 2.92 -20.95 4.30
C LEU A 181 3.64 -20.54 5.59
N ASP A 182 4.90 -20.14 5.47
CA ASP A 182 5.80 -20.01 6.64
C ASP A 182 5.64 -18.70 7.40
N PHE A 183 5.27 -17.59 6.68
CA PHE A 183 5.20 -16.25 7.30
C PHE A 183 4.06 -15.42 6.71
N ILE A 184 3.49 -14.56 7.56
CA ILE A 184 2.57 -13.49 7.21
C ILE A 184 3.15 -12.18 7.76
N ALA A 185 3.16 -11.11 6.93
CA ALA A 185 3.59 -9.76 7.28
C ALA A 185 2.54 -8.73 6.90
#